data_3afa2e379dd686239501bd16e7d02795
#
_entry.id   3afa2e379dd686239501bd16e7d02795
#
_cell.length_a   1.000
_cell.length_b   1.000
_cell.length_c   1.000
_cell.angle_alpha   90.00
_cell.angle_beta   90.00
_cell.angle_gamma   90.00
#
_symmetry.space_group_name_H-M   'P 1'
#
loop_
_entity.id
_entity.type
_entity.pdbx_description
1 polymer ?
#
loop_
_entity_poly.entity_id
_entity_poly.type
_entity_poly.pdbx_seq_one_letter_code
_entity_poly.pdbx_strand_id
1 'polypeptide(L)'
;MLIFFAKSEFCSNFAQKFSKQEMIYPDIFEQKIGFNEIRTMLRERCLSSLGKEQVEKMGFSDHAETVNEWLMQVREFRQLISEVEDFPLQYFYDVRESIVRIRIENTHLEENELFDLRRSLSTIESIVKILNHSDEDDSHAEENDGWRREKKYTYPALHRLAKDVITFPQIIQRIDQILDKYGKIRDNATPELLQIRRELAKTEGSISRTLYSILRSAQSEGVVEKDVTPTLRDGRLVIPVIPTLKKKIKGIVHDESATGKTVFIEPTEVVEANN
;
A
#
# COMPACT_ATOMS: atom_id res chain seq x y z
N MET A 1 -2.98 -14.26 16.23
CA MET A 1 -2.33 -12.94 16.29
C MET A 1 -2.82 -11.96 15.24
N LEU A 2 -3.61 -12.37 14.26
CA LEU A 2 -3.95 -11.61 13.04
C LEU A 2 -5.37 -11.02 12.96
N ILE A 3 -6.27 -11.31 13.88
CA ILE A 3 -7.72 -11.10 13.70
C ILE A 3 -8.31 -10.03 14.64
N PHE A 4 -7.51 -9.11 15.15
CA PHE A 4 -7.99 -8.05 16.06
C PHE A 4 -8.45 -6.75 15.38
N PHE A 5 -8.59 -6.74 14.06
CA PHE A 5 -8.95 -5.51 13.33
C PHE A 5 -10.43 -5.07 13.46
N ALA A 6 -11.35 -5.93 13.87
CA ALA A 6 -12.78 -5.66 13.77
C ALA A 6 -13.48 -5.19 15.05
N LYS A 7 -12.79 -4.98 16.17
CA LYS A 7 -13.44 -4.64 17.45
C LYS A 7 -12.92 -3.38 18.13
N SER A 8 -12.77 -2.25 17.42
CA SER A 8 -12.38 -1.00 18.09
C SER A 8 -13.49 -0.41 18.97
N GLU A 9 -14.77 -0.64 18.68
CA GLU A 9 -15.88 -0.18 19.53
C GLU A 9 -16.26 -1.18 20.64
N PHE A 10 -15.98 -2.46 20.45
CA PHE A 10 -16.20 -3.47 21.49
C PHE A 10 -15.11 -3.42 22.57
N CYS A 11 -13.90 -2.97 22.24
CA CYS A 11 -12.82 -2.80 23.20
C CYS A 11 -13.04 -1.64 24.18
N SER A 12 -13.74 -0.57 23.82
CA SER A 12 -14.01 0.54 24.74
C SER A 12 -15.02 0.15 25.82
N ASN A 13 -16.02 -0.68 25.51
CA ASN A 13 -16.99 -1.18 26.49
C ASN A 13 -16.43 -2.36 27.31
N PHE A 14 -15.44 -3.09 26.79
CA PHE A 14 -14.79 -4.16 27.54
C PHE A 14 -13.74 -3.61 28.52
N ALA A 15 -13.03 -2.53 28.16
CA ALA A 15 -12.06 -1.86 29.03
C ALA A 15 -12.72 -1.17 30.24
N GLN A 16 -13.99 -0.73 30.14
CA GLN A 16 -14.72 -0.14 31.27
C GLN A 16 -15.26 -1.17 32.28
N LYS A 17 -15.31 -2.44 31.95
CA LYS A 17 -15.77 -3.50 32.85
C LYS A 17 -14.66 -4.17 33.67
N PHE A 18 -13.40 -3.84 33.41
CA PHE A 18 -12.28 -4.24 34.25
C PHE A 18 -12.02 -3.22 35.35
N SER A 19 -13.03 -2.98 36.20
CA SER A 19 -12.82 -2.37 37.49
C SER A 19 -11.97 -3.34 38.35
N LYS A 20 -10.73 -2.89 38.71
CA LYS A 20 -9.88 -3.50 39.71
C LYS A 20 -9.91 -5.03 39.72
N GLN A 21 -9.26 -5.68 38.74
CA GLN A 21 -8.77 -7.01 38.95
C GLN A 21 -7.85 -6.97 40.17
N GLU A 22 -8.23 -7.60 41.29
CA GLU A 22 -7.31 -7.85 42.38
C GLU A 22 -6.10 -8.55 41.79
N MET A 23 -4.93 -7.93 41.89
CA MET A 23 -3.69 -8.52 41.37
C MET A 23 -3.40 -9.79 42.15
N ILE A 24 -3.55 -10.94 41.49
CA ILE A 24 -3.37 -12.26 42.07
C ILE A 24 -1.87 -12.52 42.38
N TYR A 25 -0.98 -11.72 41.80
CA TYR A 25 0.46 -11.83 41.94
C TYR A 25 1.12 -10.44 42.08
N PRO A 26 2.34 -10.35 42.66
CA PRO A 26 3.05 -9.09 42.81
C PRO A 26 3.38 -8.43 41.47
N ASP A 27 3.39 -7.09 41.41
CA ASP A 27 3.69 -6.29 40.21
C ASP A 27 4.97 -6.69 39.48
N ILE A 28 5.97 -7.15 40.24
CA ILE A 28 7.27 -7.56 39.72
C ILE A 28 7.35 -9.04 39.33
N PHE A 29 6.24 -9.78 39.39
CA PHE A 29 6.23 -11.22 39.14
C PHE A 29 6.74 -11.58 37.75
N GLU A 30 6.21 -10.92 36.71
CA GLU A 30 6.62 -11.17 35.33
C GLU A 30 8.11 -10.93 35.11
N GLN A 31 8.68 -9.89 35.75
CA GLN A 31 10.11 -9.61 35.69
C GLN A 31 10.93 -10.72 36.38
N LYS A 32 10.47 -11.20 37.55
CA LYS A 32 11.18 -12.22 38.32
C LYS A 32 11.21 -13.58 37.62
N ILE A 33 10.19 -13.93 36.86
CA ILE A 33 10.13 -15.19 36.11
C ILE A 33 10.72 -15.09 34.70
N GLY A 34 11.24 -13.90 34.28
CA GLY A 34 11.80 -13.68 32.95
C GLY A 34 10.74 -13.57 31.85
N PHE A 35 9.48 -13.26 32.19
CA PHE A 35 8.42 -13.15 31.18
C PHE A 35 8.60 -11.91 30.28
N ASN A 36 9.28 -10.88 30.76
CA ASN A 36 9.60 -9.70 29.97
C ASN A 36 10.54 -10.02 28.80
N GLU A 37 11.48 -10.95 28.98
CA GLU A 37 12.34 -11.44 27.91
C GLU A 37 11.53 -12.20 26.85
N ILE A 38 10.58 -13.06 27.28
CA ILE A 38 9.66 -13.74 26.37
C ILE A 38 8.83 -12.74 25.59
N ARG A 39 8.28 -11.71 26.25
CA ARG A 39 7.51 -10.63 25.59
C ARG A 39 8.36 -9.90 24.56
N THR A 40 9.61 -9.58 24.87
CA THR A 40 10.54 -8.95 23.93
C THR A 40 10.80 -9.84 22.72
N MET A 41 11.08 -11.13 22.91
CA MET A 41 11.28 -12.08 21.82
C MET A 41 10.04 -12.22 20.91
N LEU A 42 8.85 -12.20 21.49
CA LEU A 42 7.59 -12.23 20.71
C LEU A 42 7.40 -10.94 19.92
N ARG A 43 7.68 -9.80 20.53
CA ARG A 43 7.58 -8.48 19.88
C ARG A 43 8.51 -8.37 18.66
N GLU A 44 9.74 -8.87 18.77
CA GLU A 44 10.71 -8.88 17.67
C GLU A 44 10.26 -9.75 16.49
N ARG A 45 9.44 -10.77 16.74
CA ARG A 45 8.86 -11.66 15.71
C ARG A 45 7.53 -11.20 15.14
N CYS A 46 6.97 -10.09 15.64
CA CYS A 46 5.72 -9.55 15.11
C CYS A 46 5.92 -8.96 13.72
N LEU A 47 5.01 -9.30 12.79
CA LEU A 47 5.02 -8.84 11.41
C LEU A 47 4.45 -7.41 11.24
N SER A 48 3.77 -6.88 12.26
CA SER A 48 3.10 -5.57 12.21
C SER A 48 3.19 -4.82 13.53
N SER A 49 3.01 -3.49 13.48
CA SER A 49 2.88 -2.63 14.67
C SER A 49 1.71 -3.09 15.55
N LEU A 50 0.59 -3.47 14.93
CA LEU A 50 -0.59 -3.98 15.62
C LEU A 50 -0.31 -5.27 16.39
N GLY A 51 0.50 -6.18 15.83
CA GLY A 51 0.94 -7.37 16.52
C GLY A 51 1.80 -7.03 17.73
N LYS A 52 2.70 -6.06 17.62
CA LYS A 52 3.51 -5.56 18.75
C LYS A 52 2.65 -4.99 19.86
N GLU A 53 1.63 -4.19 19.51
CA GLU A 53 0.66 -3.66 20.49
C GLU A 53 -0.08 -4.79 21.24
N GLN A 54 -0.42 -5.89 20.58
CA GLN A 54 -1.06 -7.03 21.24
C GLN A 54 -0.10 -7.76 22.19
N VAL A 55 1.17 -7.90 21.83
CA VAL A 55 2.19 -8.47 22.72
C VAL A 55 2.35 -7.63 23.99
N GLU A 56 2.31 -6.29 23.89
CA GLU A 56 2.38 -5.41 25.06
C GLU A 56 1.16 -5.55 25.98
N LYS A 57 0.00 -5.92 25.44
CA LYS A 57 -1.24 -6.15 26.19
C LYS A 57 -1.34 -7.55 26.79
N MET A 58 -0.39 -8.44 26.50
CA MET A 58 -0.38 -9.78 27.09
C MET A 58 -0.25 -9.73 28.60
N GLY A 59 -1.09 -10.44 29.28
CA GLY A 59 -1.10 -10.52 30.72
C GLY A 59 -1.60 -11.87 31.23
N PHE A 60 -1.57 -12.03 32.51
CA PHE A 60 -2.09 -13.20 33.21
C PHE A 60 -3.62 -13.24 33.13
N SER A 61 -4.18 -14.45 33.06
CA SER A 61 -5.62 -14.71 33.17
C SER A 61 -5.86 -15.92 34.07
N ASP A 62 -6.83 -15.81 34.96
CA ASP A 62 -7.31 -16.88 35.85
C ASP A 62 -8.57 -17.56 35.30
N HIS A 63 -9.11 -17.09 34.17
CA HIS A 63 -10.28 -17.66 33.54
C HIS A 63 -9.90 -18.86 32.66
N ALA A 64 -10.13 -20.07 33.16
CA ALA A 64 -9.77 -21.32 32.48
C ALA A 64 -10.34 -21.43 31.05
N GLU A 65 -11.58 -20.98 30.82
CA GLU A 65 -12.23 -21.01 29.50
C GLU A 65 -11.50 -20.11 28.50
N THR A 66 -11.13 -18.89 28.93
CA THR A 66 -10.38 -17.95 28.10
C THR A 66 -9.00 -18.47 27.74
N VAL A 67 -8.30 -19.02 28.72
CA VAL A 67 -6.96 -19.61 28.50
C VAL A 67 -7.03 -20.80 27.56
N ASN A 68 -8.03 -21.69 27.73
CA ASN A 68 -8.24 -22.83 26.84
C ASN A 68 -8.57 -22.40 25.42
N GLU A 69 -9.39 -21.37 25.25
CA GLU A 69 -9.70 -20.81 23.93
C GLU A 69 -8.42 -20.28 23.24
N TRP A 70 -7.57 -19.52 23.94
CA TRP A 70 -6.30 -19.06 23.39
C TRP A 70 -5.36 -20.20 23.01
N LEU A 71 -5.29 -21.24 23.84
CA LEU A 71 -4.48 -22.43 23.55
C LEU A 71 -5.01 -23.20 22.33
N MET A 72 -6.33 -23.29 22.16
CA MET A 72 -6.92 -23.88 20.95
C MET A 72 -6.62 -23.06 19.71
N GLN A 73 -6.76 -21.73 19.77
CA GLN A 73 -6.41 -20.83 18.67
C GLN A 73 -4.94 -20.99 18.23
N VAL A 74 -4.02 -21.08 19.19
CA VAL A 74 -2.58 -21.29 18.88
C VAL A 74 -2.36 -22.67 18.25
N ARG A 75 -3.03 -23.71 18.74
CA ARG A 75 -2.93 -25.07 18.21
C ARG A 75 -3.44 -25.12 16.77
N GLU A 76 -4.64 -24.60 16.52
CA GLU A 76 -5.24 -24.54 15.19
C GLU A 76 -4.40 -23.69 14.23
N PHE A 77 -3.82 -22.57 14.70
CA PHE A 77 -2.97 -21.74 13.85
C PHE A 77 -1.66 -22.45 13.46
N ARG A 78 -1.07 -23.23 14.37
CA ARG A 78 0.10 -24.06 14.03
C ARG A 78 -0.25 -25.15 13.01
N GLN A 79 -1.41 -25.77 13.13
CA GLN A 79 -1.93 -26.73 12.17
C GLN A 79 -2.17 -26.07 10.82
N LEU A 80 -2.87 -24.93 10.78
CA LEU A 80 -3.16 -24.14 9.60
C LEU A 80 -1.89 -23.81 8.80
N ILE A 81 -0.83 -23.32 9.45
CA ILE A 81 0.44 -23.00 8.77
C ILE A 81 1.12 -24.25 8.21
N SER A 82 0.92 -25.43 8.81
CA SER A 82 1.48 -26.68 8.28
C SER A 82 0.69 -27.27 7.13
N GLU A 83 -0.61 -26.97 7.02
CA GLU A 83 -1.53 -27.52 6.02
C GLU A 83 -1.73 -26.57 4.82
N VAL A 84 -1.68 -25.27 5.03
CA VAL A 84 -1.87 -24.24 4.00
C VAL A 84 -0.52 -23.63 3.63
N GLU A 85 0.05 -24.11 2.53
CA GLU A 85 1.39 -23.73 2.06
C GLU A 85 1.54 -22.22 1.81
N ASP A 86 0.53 -21.58 1.22
CA ASP A 86 0.53 -20.16 0.86
C ASP A 86 -0.34 -19.30 1.80
N PHE A 87 -0.34 -19.61 3.12
CA PHE A 87 -1.08 -18.77 4.05
C PHE A 87 -0.57 -17.31 4.03
N PRO A 88 -1.45 -16.30 3.84
CA PRO A 88 -1.04 -14.91 3.62
C PRO A 88 -0.50 -14.26 4.90
N LEU A 89 0.83 -14.30 5.10
CA LEU A 89 1.53 -13.71 6.23
C LEU A 89 2.14 -12.33 5.93
N GLN A 90 1.75 -11.69 4.83
CA GLN A 90 2.33 -10.43 4.35
C GLN A 90 1.29 -9.31 4.34
N TYR A 91 1.79 -8.06 4.25
CA TYR A 91 0.98 -6.87 4.03
C TYR A 91 0.02 -6.50 5.16
N PHE A 92 0.52 -6.56 6.41
CA PHE A 92 -0.21 -6.08 7.59
C PHE A 92 0.19 -4.64 7.92
N TYR A 93 -0.26 -3.70 7.10
CA TYR A 93 0.02 -2.28 7.31
C TYR A 93 -0.93 -1.67 8.32
N ASP A 94 -0.41 -0.75 9.14
CA ASP A 94 -1.25 0.03 10.03
C ASP A 94 -1.80 1.25 9.28
N VAL A 95 -3.04 1.15 8.87
CA VAL A 95 -3.73 2.18 8.09
C VAL A 95 -4.66 3.05 8.95
N ARG A 96 -4.64 2.89 10.28
CA ARG A 96 -5.55 3.58 11.21
C ARG A 96 -5.44 5.09 11.12
N GLU A 97 -4.23 5.63 11.13
CA GLU A 97 -4.00 7.09 11.03
C GLU A 97 -4.51 7.65 9.70
N SER A 98 -4.21 6.96 8.60
CA SER A 98 -4.68 7.35 7.28
C SER A 98 -6.21 7.35 7.18
N ILE A 99 -6.88 6.33 7.74
CA ILE A 99 -8.35 6.24 7.78
C ILE A 99 -8.96 7.35 8.66
N VAL A 100 -8.32 7.71 9.78
CA VAL A 100 -8.79 8.81 10.63
C VAL A 100 -8.65 10.14 9.90
N ARG A 101 -7.53 10.37 9.21
CA ARG A 101 -7.26 11.60 8.47
C ARG A 101 -8.28 11.86 7.35
N ILE A 102 -8.65 10.85 6.58
CA ILE A 102 -9.60 11.00 5.47
C ILE A 102 -11.06 11.28 5.89
N ARG A 103 -11.36 11.27 7.20
CA ARG A 103 -12.66 11.74 7.70
C ARG A 103 -12.79 13.28 7.65
N ILE A 104 -11.68 13.97 7.48
CA ILE A 104 -11.64 15.42 7.38
C ILE A 104 -11.88 15.78 5.90
N GLU A 105 -12.82 16.70 5.65
CA GLU A 105 -13.13 17.16 4.29
C GLU A 105 -11.88 17.71 3.58
N ASN A 106 -11.79 17.48 2.29
CA ASN A 106 -10.68 17.87 1.42
C ASN A 106 -9.35 17.19 1.74
N THR A 107 -9.34 16.11 2.51
CA THR A 107 -8.17 15.24 2.66
C THR A 107 -8.29 14.00 1.78
N HIS A 108 -7.16 13.43 1.41
CA HIS A 108 -7.08 12.22 0.59
C HIS A 108 -5.97 11.28 1.08
N LEU A 109 -6.00 10.08 0.58
CA LEU A 109 -4.89 9.13 0.74
C LEU A 109 -3.88 9.35 -0.37
N GLU A 110 -2.60 9.32 -0.01
CA GLU A 110 -1.51 9.26 -0.98
C GLU A 110 -1.50 7.90 -1.70
N GLU A 111 -0.86 7.81 -2.88
CA GLU A 111 -0.77 6.58 -3.67
C GLU A 111 -0.32 5.38 -2.82
N ASN A 112 0.74 5.56 -2.03
CA ASN A 112 1.29 4.49 -1.19
C ASN A 112 0.33 4.06 -0.08
N GLU A 113 -0.35 5.00 0.56
CA GLU A 113 -1.33 4.73 1.61
C GLU A 113 -2.55 3.96 1.07
N LEU A 114 -3.03 4.37 -0.12
CA LEU A 114 -4.13 3.68 -0.79
C LEU A 114 -3.72 2.26 -1.21
N PHE A 115 -2.49 2.08 -1.66
CA PHE A 115 -1.95 0.77 -2.02
C PHE A 115 -1.75 -0.13 -0.80
N ASP A 116 -1.26 0.42 0.33
CA ASP A 116 -1.13 -0.31 1.59
C ASP A 116 -2.49 -0.74 2.15
N LEU A 117 -3.50 0.15 2.08
CA LEU A 117 -4.88 -0.17 2.43
C LEU A 117 -5.40 -1.33 1.55
N ARG A 118 -5.24 -1.24 0.24
CA ARG A 118 -5.64 -2.30 -0.69
C ARG A 118 -5.01 -3.64 -0.34
N ARG A 119 -3.70 -3.67 -0.09
CA ARG A 119 -2.97 -4.90 0.24
C ARG A 119 -3.44 -5.48 1.57
N SER A 120 -3.60 -4.64 2.59
CA SER A 120 -4.10 -5.06 3.90
C SER A 120 -5.51 -5.63 3.82
N LEU A 121 -6.44 -4.98 3.09
CA LEU A 121 -7.79 -5.47 2.89
C LEU A 121 -7.82 -6.82 2.15
N SER A 122 -7.00 -6.98 1.11
CA SER A 122 -6.89 -8.24 0.36
C SER A 122 -6.33 -9.38 1.22
N THR A 123 -5.34 -9.09 2.08
CA THR A 123 -4.81 -10.08 3.04
C THR A 123 -5.87 -10.50 4.03
N ILE A 124 -6.63 -9.55 4.61
CA ILE A 124 -7.73 -9.84 5.54
C ILE A 124 -8.81 -10.69 4.85
N GLU A 125 -9.22 -10.33 3.63
CA GLU A 125 -10.22 -11.10 2.88
C GLU A 125 -9.76 -12.55 2.66
N SER A 126 -8.51 -12.75 2.24
CA SER A 126 -7.94 -14.09 2.03
C SER A 126 -7.91 -14.90 3.32
N ILE A 127 -7.52 -14.31 4.45
CA ILE A 127 -7.50 -14.96 5.75
C ILE A 127 -8.92 -15.35 6.17
N VAL A 128 -9.87 -14.41 6.09
CA VAL A 128 -11.28 -14.68 6.45
C VAL A 128 -11.88 -15.79 5.61
N LYS A 129 -11.56 -15.83 4.31
CA LYS A 129 -12.00 -16.90 3.41
C LYS A 129 -11.45 -18.26 3.83
N ILE A 130 -10.15 -18.35 4.17
CA ILE A 130 -9.53 -19.59 4.65
C ILE A 130 -10.17 -20.05 5.96
N LEU A 131 -10.37 -19.14 6.92
CA LEU A 131 -10.91 -19.47 8.24
C LEU A 131 -12.42 -19.77 8.25
N ASN A 132 -13.15 -19.34 7.22
CA ASN A 132 -14.57 -19.67 7.04
C ASN A 132 -14.79 -20.91 6.17
N HIS A 133 -13.72 -21.54 5.69
CA HIS A 133 -13.81 -22.79 4.95
C HIS A 133 -14.38 -23.90 5.85
N SER A 134 -15.32 -24.67 5.31
CA SER A 134 -15.94 -25.79 6.02
C SER A 134 -15.78 -27.07 5.21
N ASP A 135 -15.72 -28.21 5.88
CA ASP A 135 -15.57 -29.53 5.28
C ASP A 135 -16.74 -29.89 4.32
N GLU A 136 -17.86 -29.14 4.40
CA GLU A 136 -19.00 -29.29 3.49
C GLU A 136 -18.80 -28.63 2.15
N ASP A 137 -17.92 -27.64 2.05
CA ASP A 137 -17.64 -26.93 0.80
C ASP A 137 -16.88 -27.83 -0.21
N ASP A 138 -16.21 -28.90 0.27
CA ASP A 138 -15.48 -29.89 -0.55
C ASP A 138 -16.31 -31.13 -0.89
N SER A 139 -17.46 -31.31 -0.25
CA SER A 139 -18.33 -32.46 -0.53
C SER A 139 -19.46 -32.00 -1.44
N HIS A 140 -19.53 -32.54 -2.67
CA HIS A 140 -20.75 -32.58 -3.50
C HIS A 140 -21.78 -33.49 -2.83
N ALA A 141 -22.31 -33.12 -1.66
CA ALA A 141 -23.32 -33.86 -0.98
C ALA A 141 -24.67 -33.56 -1.62
N GLU A 142 -25.26 -34.61 -2.20
CA GLU A 142 -26.63 -34.65 -2.69
C GLU A 142 -27.59 -34.09 -1.63
N GLU A 143 -28.40 -33.14 -2.06
CA GLU A 143 -29.53 -32.58 -1.30
C GLU A 143 -30.53 -33.66 -0.97
N ASN A 144 -30.41 -34.34 0.17
CA ASN A 144 -31.50 -35.10 0.74
C ASN A 144 -31.23 -35.44 2.23
N ASP A 145 -31.44 -34.46 3.11
CA ASP A 145 -31.98 -34.74 4.46
C ASP A 145 -32.28 -33.41 5.16
N GLY A 146 -33.56 -33.24 5.53
CA GLY A 146 -34.12 -32.00 6.11
C GLY A 146 -33.67 -31.66 7.56
N TRP A 147 -32.49 -32.12 7.98
CA TRP A 147 -31.90 -31.77 9.26
C TRP A 147 -30.76 -30.77 9.02
N ARG A 148 -30.89 -29.57 9.61
CA ARG A 148 -29.79 -28.62 9.65
C ARG A 148 -28.58 -29.26 10.35
N ARG A 149 -27.61 -29.78 9.57
CA ARG A 149 -26.31 -30.15 10.11
C ARG A 149 -25.61 -28.86 10.56
N GLU A 150 -25.10 -28.84 11.79
CA GLU A 150 -24.21 -27.76 12.22
C GLU A 150 -22.98 -27.74 11.31
N LYS A 151 -22.74 -26.60 10.66
CA LYS A 151 -21.61 -26.42 9.76
C LYS A 151 -20.30 -26.64 10.53
N LYS A 152 -19.53 -27.66 10.16
CA LYS A 152 -18.28 -28.02 10.81
C LYS A 152 -17.12 -27.28 10.14
N TYR A 153 -16.53 -26.37 10.86
CA TYR A 153 -15.35 -25.60 10.37
C TYR A 153 -14.07 -26.39 10.65
N THR A 154 -13.12 -26.34 9.70
CA THR A 154 -11.81 -27.00 9.81
C THR A 154 -11.02 -26.45 11.00
N TYR A 155 -11.12 -25.12 11.27
CA TYR A 155 -10.45 -24.44 12.38
C TYR A 155 -11.48 -23.66 13.25
N PRO A 156 -12.25 -24.35 14.11
CA PRO A 156 -13.39 -23.73 14.79
C PRO A 156 -13.01 -22.61 15.76
N ALA A 157 -11.87 -22.67 16.45
CA ALA A 157 -11.43 -21.59 17.35
C ALA A 157 -10.95 -20.35 16.57
N LEU A 158 -10.28 -20.55 15.44
CA LEU A 158 -9.90 -19.45 14.55
C LEU A 158 -11.12 -18.87 13.81
N HIS A 159 -12.07 -19.72 13.40
CA HIS A 159 -13.34 -19.27 12.84
C HIS A 159 -14.10 -18.33 13.79
N ARG A 160 -14.16 -18.66 15.10
CA ARG A 160 -14.79 -17.77 16.10
C ARG A 160 -14.14 -16.40 16.17
N LEU A 161 -12.83 -16.29 15.92
CA LEU A 161 -12.16 -14.99 15.79
C LEU A 161 -12.55 -14.24 14.52
N ALA A 162 -12.76 -14.97 13.42
CA ALA A 162 -12.97 -14.39 12.09
C ALA A 162 -14.45 -14.11 11.75
N LYS A 163 -15.40 -14.77 12.42
CA LYS A 163 -16.83 -14.77 12.07
C LYS A 163 -17.48 -13.39 11.97
N ASP A 164 -17.00 -12.45 12.78
CA ASP A 164 -17.54 -11.08 12.86
C ASP A 164 -16.71 -10.09 12.03
N VAL A 165 -15.69 -10.56 11.28
CA VAL A 165 -14.85 -9.71 10.45
C VAL A 165 -15.54 -9.43 9.12
N ILE A 166 -15.81 -8.15 8.86
CA ILE A 166 -16.40 -7.70 7.59
C ILE A 166 -15.28 -7.47 6.57
N THR A 167 -15.45 -8.05 5.38
CA THR A 167 -14.55 -7.84 4.24
C THR A 167 -15.15 -6.83 3.26
N PHE A 168 -14.29 -6.16 2.48
CA PHE A 168 -14.69 -5.10 1.58
C PHE A 168 -14.18 -5.32 0.14
N PRO A 169 -14.61 -6.41 -0.55
CA PRO A 169 -14.13 -6.72 -1.90
C PRO A 169 -14.43 -5.61 -2.92
N GLN A 170 -15.53 -4.89 -2.75
CA GLN A 170 -15.89 -3.77 -3.62
C GLN A 170 -14.89 -2.61 -3.53
N ILE A 171 -14.36 -2.33 -2.31
CA ILE A 171 -13.34 -1.30 -2.11
C ILE A 171 -12.04 -1.74 -2.80
N ILE A 172 -11.64 -3.01 -2.64
CA ILE A 172 -10.45 -3.57 -3.29
C ILE A 172 -10.58 -3.42 -4.82
N GLN A 173 -11.69 -3.85 -5.41
CA GLN A 173 -11.95 -3.73 -6.84
C GLN A 173 -11.89 -2.27 -7.32
N ARG A 174 -12.42 -1.34 -6.53
CA ARG A 174 -12.41 0.08 -6.88
C ARG A 174 -11.01 0.67 -6.84
N ILE A 175 -10.19 0.28 -5.87
CA ILE A 175 -8.78 0.67 -5.81
C ILE A 175 -8.00 0.05 -6.98
N ASP A 176 -8.26 -1.19 -7.37
CA ASP A 176 -7.64 -1.87 -8.53
C ASP A 176 -7.98 -1.22 -9.89
N GLN A 177 -9.09 -0.47 -9.97
CA GLN A 177 -9.39 0.37 -11.14
C GLN A 177 -8.52 1.63 -11.19
N ILE A 178 -8.10 2.14 -10.02
CA ILE A 178 -7.32 3.38 -9.88
C ILE A 178 -5.83 3.08 -9.94
N LEU A 179 -5.36 2.08 -9.19
CA LEU A 179 -3.95 1.73 -9.07
C LEU A 179 -3.58 0.52 -9.92
N ASP A 180 -2.34 0.50 -10.38
CA ASP A 180 -1.74 -0.67 -11.01
C ASP A 180 -1.15 -1.63 -9.96
N LYS A 181 -0.54 -2.73 -10.43
CA LYS A 181 0.11 -3.73 -9.56
C LYS A 181 1.32 -3.21 -8.77
N TYR A 182 1.84 -2.05 -9.11
CA TYR A 182 2.96 -1.40 -8.43
C TYR A 182 2.51 -0.26 -7.50
N GLY A 183 1.19 -0.01 -7.41
CA GLY A 183 0.62 1.06 -6.60
C GLY A 183 0.66 2.44 -7.26
N LYS A 184 0.82 2.50 -8.60
CA LYS A 184 0.79 3.75 -9.36
C LYS A 184 -0.57 3.98 -9.98
N ILE A 185 -0.99 5.27 -10.05
CA ILE A 185 -2.25 5.65 -10.66
C ILE A 185 -2.22 5.29 -12.15
N ARG A 186 -3.19 4.49 -12.58
CA ARG A 186 -3.35 4.07 -13.98
C ARG A 186 -3.64 5.27 -14.87
N ASP A 187 -3.16 5.23 -16.11
CA ASP A 187 -3.45 6.29 -17.09
C ASP A 187 -4.94 6.44 -17.37
N ASN A 188 -5.69 5.36 -17.24
CA ASN A 188 -7.13 5.30 -17.45
C ASN A 188 -7.94 5.25 -16.15
N ALA A 189 -7.39 5.72 -15.03
CA ALA A 189 -8.10 5.75 -13.75
C ALA A 189 -9.38 6.61 -13.83
N THR A 190 -9.34 7.71 -14.59
CA THR A 190 -10.54 8.46 -15.02
C THR A 190 -10.44 8.82 -16.51
N PRO A 191 -11.59 9.07 -17.19
CA PRO A 191 -11.59 9.53 -18.58
C PRO A 191 -10.82 10.84 -18.77
N GLU A 192 -10.95 11.77 -17.83
CA GLU A 192 -10.31 13.08 -17.86
C GLU A 192 -8.78 12.93 -17.75
N LEU A 193 -8.31 12.10 -16.81
CA LEU A 193 -6.88 11.82 -16.64
C LEU A 193 -6.29 11.20 -17.90
N LEU A 194 -7.01 10.25 -18.51
CA LEU A 194 -6.58 9.62 -19.75
C LEU A 194 -6.46 10.66 -20.89
N GLN A 195 -7.42 11.57 -21.00
CA GLN A 195 -7.37 12.64 -21.99
C GLN A 195 -6.18 13.57 -21.74
N ILE A 196 -6.01 14.07 -20.52
CA ILE A 196 -4.91 14.95 -20.14
C ILE A 196 -3.55 14.29 -20.43
N ARG A 197 -3.35 13.03 -20.05
CA ARG A 197 -2.10 12.32 -20.32
C ARG A 197 -1.84 12.09 -21.80
N ARG A 198 -2.87 11.86 -22.60
CA ARG A 198 -2.77 11.76 -24.07
C ARG A 198 -2.40 13.10 -24.71
N GLU A 199 -3.01 14.16 -24.26
CA GLU A 199 -2.70 15.52 -24.74
C GLU A 199 -1.27 15.92 -24.37
N LEU A 200 -0.84 15.63 -23.13
CA LEU A 200 0.51 15.86 -22.66
C LEU A 200 1.53 15.12 -23.55
N ALA A 201 1.36 13.80 -23.72
CA ALA A 201 2.24 12.98 -24.55
C ALA A 201 2.28 13.45 -26.03
N LYS A 202 1.14 13.90 -26.57
CA LYS A 202 1.06 14.48 -27.92
C LYS A 202 1.85 15.77 -28.02
N THR A 203 1.72 16.64 -27.02
CA THR A 203 2.42 17.94 -26.95
C THR A 203 3.92 17.73 -26.81
N GLU A 204 4.36 16.87 -25.89
CA GLU A 204 5.79 16.50 -25.71
C GLU A 204 6.38 15.93 -27.02
N GLY A 205 5.64 15.04 -27.68
CA GLY A 205 6.05 14.48 -28.98
C GLY A 205 6.10 15.54 -30.10
N SER A 206 5.27 16.58 -30.05
CA SER A 206 5.30 17.71 -30.97
C SER A 206 6.51 18.59 -30.72
N ILE A 207 6.77 18.95 -29.46
CA ILE A 207 7.93 19.74 -29.04
C ILE A 207 9.22 19.04 -29.49
N SER A 208 9.36 17.75 -29.20
CA SER A 208 10.54 16.97 -29.57
C SER A 208 10.76 16.99 -31.09
N ARG A 209 9.73 16.74 -31.90
CA ARG A 209 9.85 16.78 -33.37
C ARG A 209 10.26 18.15 -33.90
N THR A 210 9.63 19.20 -33.41
CA THR A 210 9.96 20.58 -33.82
C THR A 210 11.40 20.91 -33.45
N LEU A 211 11.82 20.58 -32.23
CA LEU A 211 13.16 20.83 -31.74
C LEU A 211 14.24 20.08 -32.55
N TYR A 212 14.01 18.80 -32.85
CA TYR A 212 14.91 18.03 -33.72
C TYR A 212 14.95 18.55 -35.16
N SER A 213 13.86 19.11 -35.67
CA SER A 213 13.86 19.77 -36.99
C SER A 213 14.74 21.01 -36.99
N ILE A 214 14.60 21.86 -35.97
CA ILE A 214 15.41 23.06 -35.81
C ILE A 214 16.89 22.70 -35.62
N LEU A 215 17.16 21.69 -34.77
CA LEU A 215 18.52 21.21 -34.55
C LEU A 215 19.19 20.73 -35.84
N ARG A 216 18.48 19.94 -36.66
CA ARG A 216 19.00 19.46 -37.96
C ARG A 216 19.31 20.62 -38.91
N SER A 217 18.43 21.63 -38.97
CA SER A 217 18.72 22.85 -39.77
C SER A 217 19.96 23.56 -39.26
N ALA A 218 20.06 23.78 -37.96
CA ALA A 218 21.22 24.42 -37.33
C ALA A 218 22.53 23.61 -37.53
N GLN A 219 22.45 22.29 -37.52
CA GLN A 219 23.60 21.40 -37.82
C GLN A 219 24.00 21.49 -39.30
N SER A 220 23.05 21.58 -40.24
CA SER A 220 23.32 21.73 -41.66
C SER A 220 23.95 23.06 -42.01
N GLU A 221 23.62 24.11 -41.25
CA GLU A 221 24.17 25.45 -41.38
C GLU A 221 25.50 25.67 -40.60
N GLY A 222 25.97 24.63 -39.90
CA GLY A 222 27.20 24.72 -39.09
C GLY A 222 27.08 25.57 -37.83
N VAL A 223 25.84 25.85 -37.38
CA VAL A 223 25.56 26.63 -36.17
C VAL A 223 25.73 25.75 -34.91
N VAL A 224 25.45 24.46 -35.04
CA VAL A 224 25.57 23.44 -33.99
C VAL A 224 26.34 22.25 -34.51
N GLU A 225 27.16 21.63 -33.69
CA GLU A 225 27.95 20.43 -34.06
C GLU A 225 27.02 19.24 -34.33
N LYS A 226 27.48 18.32 -35.19
CA LYS A 226 26.65 17.20 -35.69
C LYS A 226 26.27 16.16 -34.63
N ASP A 227 27.06 16.06 -33.57
CA ASP A 227 26.89 15.14 -32.46
C ASP A 227 26.03 15.69 -31.30
N VAL A 228 25.69 16.99 -31.37
CA VAL A 228 24.84 17.63 -30.36
C VAL A 228 23.40 17.11 -30.42
N THR A 229 22.82 16.88 -29.25
CA THR A 229 21.42 16.52 -29.07
C THR A 229 20.72 17.48 -28.13
N PRO A 230 19.39 17.63 -28.24
CA PRO A 230 18.64 18.42 -27.27
C PRO A 230 18.86 17.92 -25.85
N THR A 231 18.92 18.84 -24.90
CA THR A 231 19.10 18.51 -23.48
C THR A 231 17.99 19.12 -22.64
N LEU A 232 17.76 18.56 -21.44
CA LEU A 232 16.78 19.10 -20.51
C LEU A 232 17.48 20.12 -19.58
N ARG A 233 16.92 21.34 -19.46
CA ARG A 233 17.32 22.37 -18.51
C ARG A 233 16.06 22.96 -17.88
N ASP A 234 15.98 22.95 -16.55
CA ASP A 234 14.83 23.46 -15.80
C ASP A 234 13.46 22.93 -16.29
N GLY A 235 13.42 21.65 -16.64
CA GLY A 235 12.21 20.99 -17.16
C GLY A 235 11.89 21.28 -18.62
N ARG A 236 12.74 22.04 -19.35
CA ARG A 236 12.55 22.40 -20.76
C ARG A 236 13.58 21.74 -21.66
N LEU A 237 13.15 21.30 -22.83
CA LEU A 237 14.06 20.84 -23.88
C LEU A 237 14.69 22.02 -24.58
N VAL A 238 16.03 22.07 -24.60
CA VAL A 238 16.82 23.15 -25.15
C VAL A 238 17.90 22.65 -26.09
N ILE A 239 18.37 23.49 -27.01
CA ILE A 239 19.48 23.23 -27.92
C ILE A 239 20.76 23.86 -27.35
N PRO A 240 21.83 23.07 -27.13
CA PRO A 240 23.13 23.63 -26.75
C PRO A 240 23.79 24.29 -27.98
N VAL A 241 24.18 25.54 -27.86
CA VAL A 241 24.73 26.37 -28.93
C VAL A 241 26.00 27.10 -28.46
N ILE A 242 26.97 27.28 -29.34
CA ILE A 242 28.15 28.09 -29.05
C ILE A 242 27.73 29.54 -28.89
N PRO A 243 28.19 30.32 -27.87
CA PRO A 243 27.73 31.66 -27.57
C PRO A 243 27.84 32.67 -28.73
N THR A 244 28.84 32.50 -29.54
CA THR A 244 29.08 33.40 -30.73
C THR A 244 28.00 33.22 -31.80
N LEU A 245 27.34 32.04 -31.84
CA LEU A 245 26.33 31.70 -32.83
C LEU A 245 24.90 31.76 -32.26
N LYS A 246 24.72 32.16 -30.99
CA LYS A 246 23.41 32.17 -30.30
C LYS A 246 22.35 33.00 -31.04
N LYS A 247 22.72 34.03 -31.80
CA LYS A 247 21.78 34.87 -32.59
C LYS A 247 21.20 34.16 -33.81
N LYS A 248 21.77 33.03 -34.21
CA LYS A 248 21.30 32.22 -35.36
C LYS A 248 20.05 31.42 -35.03
N ILE A 249 19.85 31.04 -33.78
CA ILE A 249 18.63 30.37 -33.29
C ILE A 249 17.83 31.40 -32.53
N LYS A 250 16.64 31.73 -33.02
CA LYS A 250 15.70 32.62 -32.29
C LYS A 250 15.12 31.83 -31.10
N GLY A 251 15.18 32.40 -29.91
CA GLY A 251 14.70 31.72 -28.72
C GLY A 251 15.11 32.38 -27.41
N ILE A 252 14.77 31.73 -26.31
CA ILE A 252 15.09 32.15 -24.95
C ILE A 252 16.33 31.38 -24.47
N VAL A 253 17.32 32.09 -23.93
CA VAL A 253 18.47 31.45 -23.27
C VAL A 253 18.05 31.12 -21.83
N HIS A 254 18.04 29.83 -21.48
CA HIS A 254 17.70 29.38 -20.15
C HIS A 254 18.89 29.13 -19.25
N ASP A 255 20.02 28.76 -19.83
CA ASP A 255 21.20 28.39 -19.04
C ASP A 255 22.48 28.64 -19.85
N GLU A 256 23.61 28.68 -19.14
CA GLU A 256 24.96 28.76 -19.72
C GLU A 256 25.86 27.75 -19.01
N SER A 257 26.73 27.07 -19.75
CA SER A 257 27.69 26.15 -19.16
C SER A 257 28.64 26.88 -18.21
N ALA A 258 29.11 26.19 -17.15
CA ALA A 258 30.03 26.74 -16.15
C ALA A 258 31.32 27.36 -16.77
N THR A 259 31.71 26.92 -17.95
CA THR A 259 32.87 27.43 -18.70
C THR A 259 32.53 28.53 -19.68
N GLY A 260 31.26 28.95 -19.78
CA GLY A 260 30.79 29.93 -20.74
C GLY A 260 30.92 29.52 -22.23
N LYS A 261 31.21 28.24 -22.51
CA LYS A 261 31.43 27.73 -23.88
C LYS A 261 30.15 27.31 -24.59
N THR A 262 29.05 27.14 -23.86
CA THR A 262 27.77 26.67 -24.40
C THR A 262 26.64 27.46 -23.76
N VAL A 263 25.68 27.94 -24.55
CA VAL A 263 24.40 28.49 -24.11
C VAL A 263 23.29 27.53 -24.50
N PHE A 264 22.28 27.40 -23.64
CA PHE A 264 21.14 26.49 -23.82
C PHE A 264 19.93 27.31 -24.24
N ILE A 265 19.50 27.16 -25.50
CA ILE A 265 18.45 27.97 -26.11
C ILE A 265 17.18 27.14 -26.29
N GLU A 266 16.05 27.63 -25.80
CA GLU A 266 14.72 27.18 -26.15
C GLU A 266 14.25 27.95 -27.40
N PRO A 267 14.07 27.30 -28.55
CA PRO A 267 13.59 27.94 -29.76
C PRO A 267 12.19 28.53 -29.59
N THR A 268 11.95 29.70 -30.21
CA THR A 268 10.66 30.41 -30.11
C THR A 268 9.48 29.52 -30.50
N GLU A 269 9.66 28.60 -31.46
CA GLU A 269 8.66 27.73 -32.02
C GLU A 269 8.14 26.71 -31.01
N VAL A 270 8.86 26.46 -29.93
CA VAL A 270 8.45 25.48 -28.89
C VAL A 270 8.08 26.12 -27.54
N VAL A 271 8.31 27.44 -27.39
CA VAL A 271 8.06 28.17 -26.13
C VAL A 271 6.59 28.04 -25.67
N GLU A 272 5.64 28.27 -26.60
CA GLU A 272 4.21 28.20 -26.26
C GLU A 272 3.79 26.78 -25.81
N ALA A 273 4.32 25.76 -26.46
CA ALA A 273 4.00 24.38 -26.15
C ALA A 273 4.66 23.88 -24.85
N ASN A 274 5.78 24.51 -24.45
CA ASN A 274 6.46 24.24 -23.18
C ASN A 274 5.83 24.96 -21.98
N ASN A 275 5.01 26.00 -22.20
CA ASN A 275 4.29 26.73 -21.15
C ASN A 275 2.94 26.07 -20.83
#